data_4791c1e5cf1e44226a8a740a89b4702d
#
_entry.id   4791c1e5cf1e44226a8a740a89b4702d
#
_cell.length_a   1.000
_cell.length_b   1.000
_cell.length_c   1.000
_cell.angle_alpha   90.00
_cell.angle_beta   90.00
_cell.angle_gamma   90.00
#
_symmetry.space_group_name_H-M   'P 1'
#
loop_
_entity.id
_entity.type
_entity.pdbx_description
1 polymer ?
#
loop_
_entity_poly.entity_id
_entity_poly.type
_entity_poly.pdbx_seq_one_letter_code
_entity_poly.pdbx_strand_id
1 'polypeptide(L)'
;MKQIWSGIQLAFTAVGGFLGWFLGGVDGFLYALIAFTVIDYITGVMCAVTDKNLSSSVGFKGICRKVLIFTLVGIGNIVDVYVLGQGGVLRTAIIFFYLSNEGVSIMENTARLGLPIPAKLKEVLEQLHERGGKDNESE
;
A
#
# COMPACT_ATOMS: atom_id res chain seq x y z
N MET A 1 26.99 0.63 -25.49
CA MET A 1 25.58 0.99 -25.16
C MET A 1 24.66 -0.23 -25.05
N LYS A 2 24.68 -1.17 -26.00
CA LYS A 2 23.82 -2.37 -25.93
C LYS A 2 24.05 -3.24 -24.69
N GLN A 3 25.30 -3.40 -24.24
CA GLN A 3 25.63 -4.19 -23.03
C GLN A 3 25.15 -3.50 -21.73
N ILE A 4 25.23 -2.18 -21.64
CA ILE A 4 24.72 -1.43 -20.49
C ILE A 4 23.20 -1.54 -20.43
N TRP A 5 22.53 -1.42 -21.57
CA TRP A 5 21.08 -1.54 -21.67
C TRP A 5 20.58 -2.94 -21.27
N SER A 6 21.26 -4.00 -21.75
CA SER A 6 20.93 -5.38 -21.36
C SER A 6 21.16 -5.64 -19.86
N GLY A 7 22.22 -5.05 -19.29
CA GLY A 7 22.50 -5.13 -17.84
C GLY A 7 21.40 -4.48 -17.01
N ILE A 8 20.95 -3.30 -17.43
CA ILE A 8 19.84 -2.58 -16.77
C ILE A 8 18.54 -3.40 -16.85
N GLN A 9 18.21 -3.93 -18.02
CA GLN A 9 17.03 -4.77 -18.20
C GLN A 9 17.08 -6.02 -17.31
N LEU A 10 18.24 -6.68 -17.22
CA LEU A 10 18.44 -7.86 -16.39
C LEU A 10 18.25 -7.51 -14.90
N ALA A 11 18.79 -6.39 -14.44
CA ALA A 11 18.64 -5.94 -13.07
C ALA A 11 17.16 -5.65 -12.73
N PHE A 12 16.43 -4.94 -13.61
CA PHE A 12 14.99 -4.69 -13.41
C PHE A 12 14.17 -5.98 -13.40
N THR A 13 14.50 -6.93 -14.28
CA THR A 13 13.82 -8.24 -14.33
C THR A 13 14.07 -9.04 -13.06
N ALA A 14 15.30 -9.06 -12.55
CA ALA A 14 15.65 -9.76 -11.32
C ALA A 14 14.95 -9.15 -10.11
N VAL A 15 14.96 -7.83 -9.98
CA VAL A 15 14.27 -7.11 -8.91
C VAL A 15 12.75 -7.33 -8.99
N GLY A 16 12.17 -7.19 -10.17
CA GLY A 16 10.73 -7.43 -10.38
C GLY A 16 10.32 -8.87 -10.08
N GLY A 17 11.13 -9.84 -10.50
CA GLY A 17 10.91 -11.26 -10.19
C GLY A 17 10.98 -11.55 -8.69
N PHE A 18 11.97 -11.00 -8.00
CA PHE A 18 12.12 -11.12 -6.55
C PHE A 18 10.92 -10.50 -5.81
N LEU A 19 10.54 -9.27 -6.17
CA LEU A 19 9.40 -8.60 -5.54
C LEU A 19 8.09 -9.35 -5.81
N GLY A 20 7.88 -9.84 -7.02
CA GLY A 20 6.72 -10.66 -7.36
C GLY A 20 6.64 -11.93 -6.52
N TRP A 21 7.74 -12.64 -6.37
CA TRP A 21 7.83 -13.81 -5.51
C TRP A 21 7.59 -13.46 -4.03
N PHE A 22 8.28 -12.44 -3.52
CA PHE A 22 8.19 -12.01 -2.12
C PHE A 22 6.76 -11.58 -1.73
N LEU A 23 6.10 -10.84 -2.62
CA LEU A 23 4.74 -10.33 -2.38
C LEU A 23 3.63 -11.35 -2.68
N GLY A 24 3.97 -12.53 -3.18
CA GLY A 24 3.00 -13.58 -3.49
C GLY A 24 2.28 -13.42 -4.83
N GLY A 25 2.91 -12.71 -5.76
CA GLY A 25 2.36 -12.42 -7.09
C GLY A 25 1.55 -11.12 -7.15
N VAL A 26 1.44 -10.57 -8.35
CA VAL A 26 0.68 -9.34 -8.60
C VAL A 26 -0.74 -9.73 -9.01
N ASP A 27 -1.64 -9.70 -8.06
CA ASP A 27 -3.07 -9.89 -8.26
C ASP A 27 -3.84 -8.56 -8.16
N GLY A 28 -5.17 -8.61 -8.32
CA GLY A 28 -6.01 -7.42 -8.24
C GLY A 28 -5.97 -6.72 -6.89
N PHE A 29 -5.81 -7.45 -5.79
CA PHE A 29 -5.71 -6.88 -4.45
C PHE A 29 -4.40 -6.14 -4.25
N LEU A 30 -3.27 -6.72 -4.65
CA LEU A 30 -1.98 -6.07 -4.59
C LEU A 30 -1.94 -4.85 -5.51
N TYR A 31 -2.50 -4.94 -6.70
CA TYR A 31 -2.61 -3.81 -7.61
C TYR A 31 -3.39 -2.65 -6.98
N ALA A 32 -4.54 -2.92 -6.35
CA ALA A 32 -5.31 -1.91 -5.65
C ALA A 32 -4.52 -1.28 -4.50
N LEU A 33 -3.78 -2.07 -3.72
CA LEU A 33 -2.94 -1.56 -2.64
C LEU A 33 -1.83 -0.65 -3.17
N ILE A 34 -1.15 -1.04 -4.26
CA ILE A 34 -0.14 -0.21 -4.91
C ILE A 34 -0.75 1.11 -5.36
N ALA A 35 -1.89 1.08 -6.05
CA ALA A 35 -2.56 2.28 -6.52
C ALA A 35 -2.95 3.20 -5.33
N PHE A 36 -3.53 2.65 -4.27
CA PHE A 36 -3.94 3.43 -3.10
C PHE A 36 -2.76 4.04 -2.37
N THR A 37 -1.67 3.30 -2.18
CA THR A 37 -0.47 3.83 -1.53
C THR A 37 0.17 4.96 -2.32
N VAL A 38 0.20 4.87 -3.64
CA VAL A 38 0.72 5.93 -4.51
C VAL A 38 -0.19 7.17 -4.45
N ILE A 39 -1.50 7.00 -4.56
CA ILE A 39 -2.47 8.09 -4.49
C ILE A 39 -2.45 8.77 -3.11
N ASP A 40 -2.39 7.98 -2.04
CA ASP A 40 -2.28 8.52 -0.68
C ASP A 40 -1.00 9.36 -0.51
N TYR A 41 0.13 8.86 -0.99
CA TYR A 41 1.39 9.61 -0.94
C TYR A 41 1.31 10.93 -1.71
N ILE A 42 0.78 10.91 -2.94
CA ILE A 42 0.63 12.11 -3.77
C ILE A 42 -0.32 13.12 -3.09
N THR A 43 -1.48 12.68 -2.63
CA THR A 43 -2.45 13.55 -1.95
C THR A 43 -1.92 14.09 -0.62
N GLY A 44 -1.16 13.29 0.11
CA GLY A 44 -0.49 13.70 1.33
C GLY A 44 0.58 14.79 1.08
N VAL A 45 1.38 14.64 0.02
CA VAL A 45 2.34 15.66 -0.42
C VAL A 45 1.61 16.95 -0.83
N MET A 46 0.51 16.85 -1.56
CA MET A 46 -0.31 18.02 -1.92
C MET A 46 -0.83 18.75 -0.67
N CYS A 47 -1.32 18.04 0.33
CA CYS A 47 -1.71 18.64 1.61
C CYS A 47 -0.53 19.33 2.29
N ALA A 48 0.62 18.69 2.37
CA ALA A 48 1.81 19.25 2.99
C ALA A 48 2.30 20.53 2.29
N VAL A 49 2.22 20.59 0.97
CA VAL A 49 2.52 21.79 0.18
C VAL A 49 1.53 22.91 0.50
N THR A 50 0.24 22.60 0.54
CA THR A 50 -0.82 23.59 0.84
C THR A 50 -0.70 24.13 2.25
N ASP A 51 -0.38 23.27 3.22
CA ASP A 51 -0.20 23.65 4.64
C ASP A 51 1.20 24.25 4.91
N LYS A 52 2.06 24.37 3.90
CA LYS A 52 3.47 24.84 4.00
C LYS A 52 4.32 24.02 4.99
N ASN A 53 4.02 22.74 5.14
CA ASN A 53 4.71 21.80 6.04
C ASN A 53 5.58 20.79 5.28
N LEU A 54 5.72 20.92 3.97
CA LEU A 54 6.52 19.99 3.18
C LEU A 54 8.01 20.13 3.54
N SER A 55 8.60 18.99 3.89
CA SER A 55 10.04 18.86 4.12
C SER A 55 10.55 17.52 3.61
N SER A 56 11.85 17.41 3.39
CA SER A 56 12.47 16.13 3.01
C SER A 56 12.23 15.04 4.06
N SER A 57 12.19 15.39 5.33
CA SER A 57 11.89 14.47 6.44
C SER A 57 10.47 13.93 6.36
N VAL A 58 9.48 14.78 6.09
CA VAL A 58 8.07 14.39 5.95
C VAL A 58 7.89 13.46 4.75
N GLY A 59 8.47 13.81 3.61
CA GLY A 59 8.42 12.98 2.40
C GLY A 59 9.09 11.63 2.59
N PHE A 60 10.27 11.59 3.18
CA PHE A 60 11.02 10.36 3.44
C PHE A 60 10.28 9.43 4.42
N LYS A 61 9.71 9.97 5.49
CA LYS A 61 8.91 9.20 6.45
C LYS A 61 7.68 8.56 5.78
N GLY A 62 7.02 9.28 4.88
CA GLY A 62 5.91 8.76 4.09
C GLY A 62 6.33 7.56 3.23
N ILE A 63 7.47 7.66 2.53
CA ILE A 63 8.02 6.56 1.72
C ILE A 63 8.36 5.37 2.60
N CYS A 64 9.02 5.56 3.75
CA CYS A 64 9.34 4.49 4.68
C CYS A 64 8.10 3.73 5.14
N ARG A 65 7.00 4.43 5.47
CA ARG A 65 5.73 3.78 5.83
C ARG A 65 5.21 2.90 4.70
N LYS A 66 5.24 3.38 3.46
CA LYS A 66 4.78 2.61 2.30
C LYS A 66 5.65 1.35 2.07
N VAL A 67 6.96 1.47 2.20
CA VAL A 67 7.87 0.33 2.12
C VAL A 67 7.54 -0.71 3.21
N LEU A 68 7.26 -0.29 4.43
CA LEU A 68 6.88 -1.18 5.53
C LEU A 68 5.54 -1.89 5.27
N ILE A 69 4.57 -1.24 4.67
CA ILE A 69 3.29 -1.87 4.27
C ILE A 69 3.58 -3.07 3.35
N PHE A 70 4.35 -2.88 2.29
CA PHE A 70 4.68 -3.97 1.35
C PHE A 70 5.59 -5.03 1.99
N THR A 71 6.45 -4.64 2.91
CA THR A 71 7.24 -5.60 3.70
C THR A 71 6.34 -6.52 4.52
N LEU A 72 5.31 -5.98 5.15
CA LEU A 72 4.33 -6.78 5.92
C LEU A 72 3.51 -7.70 5.02
N VAL A 73 3.13 -7.25 3.83
CA VAL A 73 2.46 -8.11 2.84
C VAL A 73 3.37 -9.29 2.47
N GLY A 74 4.64 -9.05 2.23
CA GLY A 74 5.62 -10.10 1.94
C GLY A 74 5.83 -11.06 3.10
N ILE A 75 5.89 -10.57 4.33
CA ILE A 75 5.95 -11.41 5.54
C ILE A 75 4.71 -12.28 5.64
N GLY A 76 3.52 -11.72 5.44
CA GLY A 76 2.27 -12.50 5.42
C GLY A 76 2.28 -13.60 4.37
N ASN A 77 2.78 -13.32 3.17
CA ASN A 77 2.94 -14.31 2.12
C ASN A 77 3.90 -15.43 2.53
N ILE A 78 5.05 -15.10 3.12
CA ILE A 78 6.01 -16.11 3.59
C ILE A 78 5.38 -17.01 4.66
N VAL A 79 4.68 -16.44 5.62
CA VAL A 79 4.00 -17.21 6.66
C VAL A 79 2.91 -18.11 6.06
N ASP A 80 2.09 -17.60 5.15
CA ASP A 80 1.06 -18.39 4.48
C ASP A 80 1.65 -19.60 3.75
N VAL A 81 2.72 -19.39 2.98
CA VAL A 81 3.29 -20.44 2.13
C VAL A 81 4.14 -21.44 2.93
N TYR A 82 5.01 -20.95 3.79
CA TYR A 82 6.05 -21.79 4.42
C TYR A 82 5.73 -22.23 5.84
N VAL A 83 4.82 -21.55 6.53
CA VAL A 83 4.45 -21.90 7.91
C VAL A 83 3.07 -22.53 7.96
N LEU A 84 2.08 -21.91 7.36
CA LEU A 84 0.70 -22.40 7.40
C LEU A 84 0.40 -23.42 6.29
N GLY A 85 1.18 -23.42 5.21
CA GLY A 85 0.95 -24.27 4.05
C GLY A 85 -0.37 -24.00 3.31
N GLN A 86 -0.95 -22.83 3.55
CA GLN A 86 -2.20 -22.37 2.92
C GLN A 86 -1.95 -21.04 2.23
N GLY A 87 -2.37 -20.94 0.97
CA GLY A 87 -2.13 -19.74 0.18
C GLY A 87 -3.03 -18.57 0.58
N GLY A 88 -2.41 -17.46 0.98
CA GLY A 88 -3.00 -16.15 0.86
C GLY A 88 -3.91 -15.65 1.97
N VAL A 89 -4.09 -16.34 3.09
CA VAL A 89 -4.99 -15.90 4.18
C VAL A 89 -4.46 -14.67 4.89
N LEU A 90 -3.23 -14.73 5.43
CA LEU A 90 -2.59 -13.61 6.11
C LEU A 90 -2.23 -12.48 5.13
N ARG A 91 -1.68 -12.84 3.98
CA ARG A 91 -1.39 -11.88 2.92
C ARG A 91 -2.61 -11.06 2.56
N THR A 92 -3.73 -11.71 2.32
CA THR A 92 -5.01 -11.07 1.96
C THR A 92 -5.51 -10.18 3.10
N ALA A 93 -5.50 -10.66 4.33
CA ALA A 93 -5.90 -9.88 5.50
C ALA A 93 -5.06 -8.59 5.66
N ILE A 94 -3.74 -8.69 5.50
CA ILE A 94 -2.83 -7.55 5.56
C ILE A 94 -3.12 -6.55 4.43
N ILE A 95 -3.32 -7.04 3.20
CA ILE A 95 -3.66 -6.18 2.07
C ILE A 95 -4.96 -5.42 2.33
N PHE A 96 -6.02 -6.09 2.76
CA PHE A 96 -7.30 -5.45 3.05
C PHE A 96 -7.22 -4.44 4.18
N PHE A 97 -6.47 -4.75 5.24
CA PHE A 97 -6.25 -3.82 6.34
C PHE A 97 -5.62 -2.52 5.87
N TYR A 98 -4.50 -2.61 5.14
CA TYR A 98 -3.82 -1.42 4.63
C TYR A 98 -4.57 -0.74 3.49
N LEU A 99 -5.25 -1.48 2.62
CA LEU A 99 -6.10 -0.90 1.58
C LEU A 99 -7.19 0.02 2.19
N SER A 100 -7.83 -0.42 3.28
CA SER A 100 -8.81 0.39 3.99
C SER A 100 -8.18 1.62 4.64
N ASN A 101 -7.02 1.47 5.28
CA ASN A 101 -6.31 2.58 5.90
C ASN A 101 -5.85 3.62 4.88
N GLU A 102 -5.26 3.18 3.78
CA GLU A 102 -4.86 4.08 2.69
C GLU A 102 -6.07 4.77 2.05
N GLY A 103 -7.19 4.06 1.89
CA GLY A 103 -8.43 4.64 1.39
C GLY A 103 -9.00 5.73 2.30
N VAL A 104 -9.02 5.51 3.61
CA VAL A 104 -9.43 6.53 4.60
C VAL A 104 -8.50 7.73 4.54
N SER A 105 -7.19 7.50 4.49
CA SER A 105 -6.18 8.56 4.38
C SER A 105 -6.37 9.41 3.11
N ILE A 106 -6.63 8.79 1.97
CA ILE A 106 -6.93 9.49 0.71
C ILE A 106 -8.17 10.38 0.88
N MET A 107 -9.24 9.88 1.53
CA MET A 107 -10.44 10.66 1.79
C MET A 107 -10.14 11.87 2.68
N GLU A 108 -9.38 11.67 3.75
CA GLU A 108 -8.98 12.76 4.65
C GLU A 108 -8.16 13.81 3.92
N ASN A 109 -7.18 13.40 3.11
CA ASN A 109 -6.37 14.30 2.30
C ASN A 109 -7.24 15.09 1.30
N THR A 110 -8.17 14.42 0.63
CA THR A 110 -9.09 15.03 -0.34
C THR A 110 -10.01 16.05 0.33
N ALA A 111 -10.54 15.73 1.51
CA ALA A 111 -11.36 16.64 2.30
C ALA A 111 -10.56 17.88 2.76
N ARG A 112 -9.31 17.70 3.18
CA ARG A 112 -8.41 18.81 3.56
C ARG A 112 -8.11 19.74 2.38
N LEU A 113 -8.09 19.22 1.16
CA LEU A 113 -7.94 20.01 -0.07
C LEU A 113 -9.24 20.67 -0.53
N GLY A 114 -10.34 20.47 0.19
CA GLY A 114 -11.62 21.13 -0.05
C GLY A 114 -12.52 20.47 -1.08
N LEU A 115 -12.21 19.24 -1.52
CA LEU A 115 -13.06 18.51 -2.46
C LEU A 115 -14.11 17.68 -1.69
N PRO A 116 -15.39 17.70 -2.15
CA PRO A 116 -16.40 16.82 -1.59
C PRO A 116 -16.15 15.37 -1.99
N ILE A 117 -16.40 14.45 -1.07
CA ILE A 117 -16.27 13.02 -1.30
C ILE A 117 -17.67 12.43 -1.50
N PRO A 118 -17.89 11.58 -2.53
CA PRO A 118 -19.16 10.88 -2.71
C PRO A 118 -19.50 10.06 -1.47
N ALA A 119 -20.72 10.22 -0.95
CA ALA A 119 -21.17 9.54 0.28
C ALA A 119 -21.02 8.03 0.19
N LYS A 120 -21.29 7.44 -0.98
CA LYS A 120 -21.17 6.00 -1.21
C LYS A 120 -19.73 5.48 -1.09
N LEU A 121 -18.76 6.25 -1.61
CA LEU A 121 -17.34 5.90 -1.48
C LEU A 121 -16.89 5.95 -0.03
N LYS A 122 -17.29 7.01 0.69
CA LYS A 122 -16.99 7.17 2.11
C LYS A 122 -17.55 6.00 2.93
N GLU A 123 -18.80 5.63 2.73
CA GLU A 123 -19.45 4.51 3.40
C GLU A 123 -18.69 3.19 3.19
N VAL A 124 -18.33 2.86 1.95
CA VAL A 124 -17.61 1.62 1.62
C VAL A 124 -16.23 1.58 2.29
N LEU A 125 -15.49 2.67 2.25
CA LEU A 125 -14.14 2.71 2.83
C LEU A 125 -14.18 2.69 4.38
N GLU A 126 -15.16 3.34 4.99
CA GLU A 126 -15.37 3.26 6.45
C GLU A 126 -15.75 1.85 6.90
N GLN A 127 -16.62 1.15 6.16
CA GLN A 127 -16.97 -0.24 6.44
C GLN A 127 -15.75 -1.17 6.35
N LEU A 128 -14.87 -0.98 5.36
CA LEU A 128 -13.63 -1.74 5.25
C LEU A 128 -12.70 -1.48 6.42
N HIS A 129 -12.61 -0.23 6.86
CA HIS A 129 -11.79 0.17 8.00
C HIS A 129 -12.28 -0.46 9.31
N GLU A 130 -13.58 -0.44 9.57
CA GLU A 130 -14.18 -1.03 10.77
C GLU A 130 -14.00 -2.55 10.82
N ARG A 131 -14.09 -3.23 9.68
CA ARG A 131 -13.86 -4.69 9.60
C ARG A 131 -12.41 -5.04 9.90
N GLY A 132 -11.45 -4.32 9.30
CA GLY A 132 -10.04 -4.52 9.57
C GLY A 132 -9.63 -4.20 11.02
N GLY A 133 -10.32 -3.28 11.71
CA GLY A 133 -10.09 -2.95 13.12
C GLY A 133 -10.58 -4.01 14.10
N LYS A 134 -11.72 -4.63 13.82
CA LYS A 134 -12.31 -5.65 14.70
C LYS A 134 -11.53 -6.96 14.74
N ASP A 135 -10.84 -7.31 13.67
CA ASP A 135 -10.01 -8.52 13.64
C ASP A 135 -8.75 -8.39 14.51
N ASN A 136 -8.35 -7.15 14.87
CA ASN A 136 -7.22 -6.89 15.76
C ASN A 136 -7.57 -6.77 17.25
N GLU A 137 -8.86 -6.60 17.59
CA GLU A 137 -9.31 -6.50 18.99
C GLU A 137 -9.76 -7.85 19.57
N SER A 138 -9.81 -8.90 18.75
CA SER A 138 -10.28 -10.24 19.15
C SER A 138 -9.14 -11.21 19.52
N GLU A 139 -7.91 -10.75 19.55
CA GLU A 139 -6.74 -11.47 20.08
C GLU A 139 -6.25 -10.80 21.39
#